data_2b0ff0702d21ac0305f6fb877bd6ea1a
#
_entry.id   2b0ff0702d21ac0305f6fb877bd6ea1a
#
_cell.length_a   1.000
_cell.length_b   1.000
_cell.length_c   1.000
_cell.angle_alpha   90.00
_cell.angle_beta   90.00
_cell.angle_gamma   90.00
#
_symmetry.space_group_name_H-M   'P 1'
#
loop_
_entity.id
_entity.type
_entity.pdbx_description
1 polymer ?
#
loop_
_entity_poly.entity_id
_entity_poly.type
_entity_poly.pdbx_seq_one_letter_code
_entity_poly.pdbx_strand_id
1 'polypeptide(L)'
;MELKTGKYMIRDWRTRDSSSIVKYANNKNIWANLRDGFPHPYQLSDAENFLSNVARQNPRTIFAIANNKEAIGSIGLRLGEDVHRFTAEMSYWLAEPFWNKGIMSKIVIRFTEFAFEKFALNRIFAEPYTENTASVRVLEKAGFVLEGTLKASGFKNGKVLDQFLYAKIGHEIRKPYAASQIV
;
A
#
# COMPACT_ATOMS: atom_id res chain seq x y z
N MET A 1 6.49 -14.79 -0.51
CA MET A 1 5.02 -14.78 -0.37
C MET A 1 4.37 -14.84 -1.76
N GLU A 2 3.28 -15.58 -1.93
CA GLU A 2 2.45 -15.54 -3.16
C GLU A 2 0.98 -15.66 -2.79
N LEU A 3 0.19 -14.62 -3.10
CA LEU A 3 -1.27 -14.61 -2.92
C LEU A 3 -1.94 -14.43 -4.27
N LYS A 4 -2.64 -15.44 -4.75
CA LYS A 4 -3.35 -15.39 -6.03
C LYS A 4 -4.67 -14.62 -5.91
N THR A 5 -4.99 -13.83 -6.93
CA THR A 5 -6.22 -13.05 -7.06
C THR A 5 -6.66 -13.08 -8.53
N GLY A 6 -7.33 -14.14 -8.93
CA GLY A 6 -7.66 -14.43 -10.33
C GLY A 6 -6.38 -14.62 -11.18
N LYS A 7 -6.23 -13.83 -12.25
CA LYS A 7 -5.03 -13.83 -13.11
C LYS A 7 -3.89 -12.96 -12.61
N TYR A 8 -4.04 -12.32 -11.45
CA TYR A 8 -3.03 -11.48 -10.81
C TYR A 8 -2.55 -12.14 -9.52
N MET A 9 -1.42 -11.67 -9.00
CA MET A 9 -0.86 -12.13 -7.73
C MET A 9 -0.17 -11.00 -6.98
N ILE A 10 -0.16 -11.13 -5.66
CA ILE A 10 0.70 -10.34 -4.78
C ILE A 10 1.89 -11.24 -4.44
N ARG A 11 3.10 -10.80 -4.70
CA ARG A 11 4.32 -11.59 -4.46
C ARG A 11 5.48 -10.73 -3.98
N ASP A 12 6.51 -11.39 -3.49
CA ASP A 12 7.77 -10.71 -3.22
C ASP A 12 8.33 -10.07 -4.50
N TRP A 13 8.96 -8.91 -4.33
CA TRP A 13 9.72 -8.26 -5.38
C TRP A 13 10.92 -9.12 -5.80
N ARG A 14 11.29 -9.04 -7.07
CA ARG A 14 12.42 -9.73 -7.67
C ARG A 14 13.34 -8.71 -8.33
N THR A 15 14.64 -8.93 -8.33
CA THR A 15 15.60 -8.02 -8.97
C THR A 15 15.24 -7.74 -10.43
N ARG A 16 14.77 -8.75 -11.18
CA ARG A 16 14.34 -8.60 -12.57
C ARG A 16 13.10 -7.71 -12.78
N ASP A 17 12.42 -7.30 -11.72
CA ASP A 17 11.26 -6.41 -11.83
C ASP A 17 11.66 -4.94 -12.09
N SER A 18 12.96 -4.59 -12.01
CA SER A 18 13.44 -3.23 -12.19
C SER A 18 12.95 -2.57 -13.48
N SER A 19 13.02 -3.29 -14.60
CA SER A 19 12.56 -2.79 -15.90
C SER A 19 11.06 -2.55 -15.95
N SER A 20 10.25 -3.43 -15.34
CA SER A 20 8.81 -3.24 -15.28
C SER A 20 8.40 -2.11 -14.32
N ILE A 21 9.15 -1.90 -13.24
CA ILE A 21 8.95 -0.75 -12.36
C ILE A 21 9.16 0.54 -13.16
N VAL A 22 10.31 0.71 -13.80
CA VAL A 22 10.61 1.93 -14.60
C VAL A 22 9.55 2.16 -15.66
N LYS A 23 9.18 1.10 -16.39
CA LYS A 23 8.15 1.16 -17.45
C LYS A 23 6.83 1.75 -16.97
N TYR A 24 6.41 1.43 -15.75
CA TYR A 24 5.08 1.77 -15.25
C TYR A 24 5.09 2.88 -14.19
N ALA A 25 6.14 2.97 -13.37
CA ALA A 25 6.25 3.99 -12.33
C ALA A 25 6.59 5.38 -12.90
N ASN A 26 7.25 5.45 -14.05
CA ASN A 26 7.52 6.72 -14.73
C ASN A 26 6.23 7.29 -15.37
N ASN A 27 5.26 7.60 -14.52
CA ASN A 27 3.94 8.06 -14.91
C ASN A 27 3.47 9.16 -13.97
N LYS A 28 3.20 10.36 -14.53
CA LYS A 28 2.81 11.55 -13.78
C LYS A 28 1.49 11.38 -13.04
N ASN A 29 0.54 10.61 -13.61
CA ASN A 29 -0.76 10.37 -12.98
C ASN A 29 -0.63 9.47 -11.73
N ILE A 30 0.35 8.57 -11.72
CA ILE A 30 0.69 7.76 -10.53
C ILE A 30 1.41 8.66 -9.52
N TRP A 31 2.47 9.34 -9.95
CA TRP A 31 3.29 10.21 -9.10
C TRP A 31 2.47 11.28 -8.36
N ALA A 32 1.52 11.90 -9.04
CA ALA A 32 0.69 12.96 -8.48
C ALA A 32 -0.13 12.51 -7.24
N ASN A 33 -0.37 11.21 -7.11
CA ASN A 33 -1.16 10.63 -6.02
C ASN A 33 -0.32 9.89 -4.97
N LEU A 34 1.02 9.96 -5.09
CA LEU A 34 1.94 9.30 -4.16
C LEU A 34 2.80 10.33 -3.41
N ARG A 35 3.42 9.90 -2.31
CA ARG A 35 4.34 10.71 -1.50
C ARG A 35 5.59 11.07 -2.31
N ASP A 36 6.29 12.13 -1.92
CA ASP A 36 7.49 12.63 -2.63
C ASP A 36 8.68 11.66 -2.63
N GLY A 37 8.70 10.69 -1.70
CA GLY A 37 9.64 9.56 -1.77
C GLY A 37 9.48 8.67 -3.01
N PHE A 38 8.41 8.86 -3.80
CA PHE A 38 8.24 8.26 -5.11
C PHE A 38 8.63 9.30 -6.17
N PRO A 39 9.79 9.15 -6.85
CA PRO A 39 10.32 10.18 -7.74
C PRO A 39 9.57 10.30 -9.06
N HIS A 40 9.72 11.47 -9.70
CA HIS A 40 9.30 11.66 -11.08
C HIS A 40 10.23 12.70 -11.74
N PRO A 41 10.88 12.40 -12.90
CA PRO A 41 10.84 11.12 -13.62
C PRO A 41 11.41 9.95 -12.81
N TYR A 42 10.90 8.74 -13.05
CA TYR A 42 11.34 7.52 -12.38
C TYR A 42 12.41 6.81 -13.22
N GLN A 43 13.60 6.67 -12.68
CA GLN A 43 14.78 6.13 -13.37
C GLN A 43 15.10 4.69 -12.95
N LEU A 44 16.01 4.04 -13.68
CA LEU A 44 16.44 2.67 -13.35
C LEU A 44 17.13 2.60 -11.98
N SER A 45 17.95 3.59 -11.66
CA SER A 45 18.59 3.71 -10.34
C SER A 45 17.58 3.77 -9.18
N ASP A 46 16.44 4.42 -9.40
CA ASP A 46 15.38 4.50 -8.40
C ASP A 46 14.75 3.11 -8.16
N ALA A 47 14.51 2.36 -9.25
CA ALA A 47 14.00 0.99 -9.17
C ALA A 47 14.98 0.04 -8.48
N GLU A 48 16.26 0.12 -8.78
CA GLU A 48 17.31 -0.70 -8.16
C GLU A 48 17.46 -0.39 -6.66
N ASN A 49 17.47 0.90 -6.30
CA ASN A 49 17.49 1.34 -4.91
C ASN A 49 16.25 0.87 -4.15
N PHE A 50 15.06 1.00 -4.74
CA PHE A 50 13.81 0.51 -4.15
C PHE A 50 13.88 -1.00 -3.92
N LEU A 51 14.27 -1.79 -4.92
CA LEU A 51 14.37 -3.25 -4.81
C LEU A 51 15.40 -3.68 -3.77
N SER A 52 16.55 -3.00 -3.71
CA SER A 52 17.58 -3.23 -2.70
C SER A 52 17.04 -2.96 -1.28
N ASN A 53 16.30 -1.86 -1.09
CA ASN A 53 15.71 -1.51 0.19
C ASN A 53 14.64 -2.54 0.62
N VAL A 54 13.75 -2.93 -0.29
CA VAL A 54 12.72 -3.93 0.01
C VAL A 54 13.32 -5.30 0.32
N ALA A 55 14.40 -5.69 -0.37
CA ALA A 55 15.08 -6.96 -0.12
C ALA A 55 15.67 -7.06 1.30
N ARG A 56 16.05 -5.93 1.90
CA ARG A 56 16.62 -5.83 3.26
C ARG A 56 15.57 -5.73 4.37
N GLN A 57 14.29 -5.51 4.02
CA GLN A 57 13.23 -5.39 5.04
C GLN A 57 13.02 -6.71 5.81
N ASN A 58 12.94 -6.59 7.14
CA ASN A 58 12.54 -7.68 8.02
C ASN A 58 11.64 -7.11 9.15
N PRO A 59 10.35 -7.45 9.20
CA PRO A 59 9.62 -8.25 8.21
C PRO A 59 9.43 -7.53 6.87
N ARG A 60 9.24 -8.29 5.78
CA ARG A 60 8.85 -7.73 4.49
C ARG A 60 7.42 -7.25 4.55
N THR A 61 7.20 -5.98 4.21
CA THR A 61 5.89 -5.34 4.25
C THR A 61 5.45 -4.76 2.90
N ILE A 62 6.35 -4.73 1.89
CA ILE A 62 6.08 -4.16 0.57
C ILE A 62 6.21 -5.24 -0.51
N PHE A 63 5.17 -5.40 -1.32
CA PHE A 63 5.01 -6.48 -2.27
C PHE A 63 4.67 -5.98 -3.68
N ALA A 64 5.06 -6.76 -4.68
CA ALA A 64 4.68 -6.54 -6.06
C ALA A 64 3.26 -7.03 -6.32
N ILE A 65 2.49 -6.23 -7.06
CA ILE A 65 1.30 -6.69 -7.77
C ILE A 65 1.77 -7.11 -9.16
N ALA A 66 1.51 -8.36 -9.55
CA ALA A 66 2.01 -8.90 -10.81
C ALA A 66 0.93 -9.66 -11.59
N ASN A 67 1.10 -9.71 -12.88
CA ASN A 67 0.44 -10.67 -13.75
C ASN A 67 1.39 -11.85 -14.05
N ASN A 68 1.07 -12.70 -15.02
CA ASN A 68 1.91 -13.85 -15.41
C ASN A 68 3.22 -13.46 -16.11
N LYS A 69 3.39 -12.19 -16.50
CA LYS A 69 4.55 -11.71 -17.28
C LYS A 69 5.47 -10.83 -16.42
N GLU A 70 4.92 -9.84 -15.71
CA GLU A 70 5.69 -8.77 -15.09
C GLU A 70 4.98 -8.17 -13.85
N ALA A 71 5.71 -7.40 -13.05
CA ALA A 71 5.14 -6.57 -11.99
C ALA A 71 4.41 -5.38 -12.63
N ILE A 72 3.21 -5.07 -12.14
CA ILE A 72 2.32 -4.02 -12.66
C ILE A 72 1.90 -3.02 -11.60
N GLY A 73 2.45 -3.12 -10.40
CA GLY A 73 2.12 -2.24 -9.28
C GLY A 73 2.75 -2.69 -7.98
N SER A 74 2.44 -1.98 -6.93
CA SER A 74 2.91 -2.24 -5.57
C SER A 74 1.77 -2.14 -4.57
N ILE A 75 1.86 -2.91 -3.49
CA ILE A 75 1.05 -2.76 -2.29
C ILE A 75 1.93 -3.03 -1.07
N GLY A 76 1.75 -2.25 -0.02
CA GLY A 76 2.57 -2.41 1.18
C GLY A 76 1.97 -1.76 2.41
N LEU A 77 2.62 -2.04 3.55
CA LEU A 77 2.31 -1.49 4.85
C LEU A 77 3.52 -0.77 5.43
N ARG A 78 3.24 0.32 6.13
CA ARG A 78 4.11 0.92 7.13
C ARG A 78 3.54 0.54 8.50
N LEU A 79 4.21 -0.37 9.18
CA LEU A 79 3.81 -0.82 10.51
C LEU A 79 3.99 0.32 11.52
N GLY A 80 3.05 0.45 12.44
CA GLY A 80 3.16 1.35 13.57
C GLY A 80 4.08 0.79 14.65
N GLU A 81 4.51 1.66 15.54
CA GLU A 81 5.41 1.35 16.64
C GLU A 81 4.78 1.77 17.97
N ASP A 82 5.36 1.33 19.07
CA ASP A 82 4.95 1.67 20.43
C ASP A 82 3.44 1.45 20.67
N VAL A 83 2.69 2.45 21.05
CA VAL A 83 1.23 2.37 21.27
C VAL A 83 0.46 2.05 19.98
N HIS A 84 1.04 2.32 18.83
CA HIS A 84 0.48 2.05 17.50
C HIS A 84 0.92 0.72 16.90
N ARG A 85 1.63 -0.16 17.62
CA ARG A 85 2.22 -1.42 17.12
C ARG A 85 1.24 -2.41 16.49
N PHE A 86 -0.05 -2.27 16.75
CA PHE A 86 -1.11 -3.08 16.14
C PHE A 86 -1.85 -2.35 15.01
N THR A 87 -1.28 -1.24 14.52
CA THR A 87 -1.82 -0.49 13.38
C THR A 87 -0.82 -0.45 12.24
N ALA A 88 -1.32 -0.28 11.02
CA ALA A 88 -0.46 -0.06 9.86
C ALA A 88 -1.11 0.91 8.88
N GLU A 89 -0.31 1.73 8.25
CA GLU A 89 -0.70 2.51 7.09
C GLU A 89 -0.49 1.68 5.81
N MET A 90 -1.52 1.58 4.98
CA MET A 90 -1.45 0.90 3.69
C MET A 90 -1.24 1.90 2.56
N SER A 91 -0.35 1.56 1.65
CA SER A 91 -0.13 2.29 0.41
C SER A 91 -0.09 1.35 -0.79
N TYR A 92 -0.51 1.85 -1.95
CA TYR A 92 -0.48 1.07 -3.19
C TYR A 92 -0.47 1.97 -4.43
N TRP A 93 0.00 1.41 -5.53
CA TRP A 93 -0.18 1.94 -6.86
C TRP A 93 -0.35 0.82 -7.89
N LEU A 94 -0.98 1.13 -9.01
CA LEU A 94 -1.20 0.22 -10.13
C LEU A 94 -0.88 0.94 -11.42
N ALA A 95 -0.25 0.26 -12.36
CA ALA A 95 0.06 0.78 -13.67
C ALA A 95 -1.19 1.19 -14.44
N GLU A 96 -1.17 2.36 -15.06
CA GLU A 96 -2.32 3.01 -15.70
C GLU A 96 -3.06 2.11 -16.71
N PRO A 97 -2.40 1.29 -17.57
CA PRO A 97 -3.09 0.36 -18.47
C PRO A 97 -3.98 -0.68 -17.77
N PHE A 98 -3.87 -0.82 -16.45
CA PHE A 98 -4.64 -1.77 -15.64
C PHE A 98 -5.73 -1.09 -14.80
N TRP A 99 -5.91 0.24 -14.89
CA TRP A 99 -6.94 0.97 -14.16
C TRP A 99 -8.36 0.62 -14.64
N ASN A 100 -9.36 0.95 -13.82
CA ASN A 100 -10.78 0.78 -14.10
C ASN A 100 -11.24 -0.68 -14.40
N LYS A 101 -10.42 -1.68 -14.03
CA LYS A 101 -10.71 -3.11 -14.24
C LYS A 101 -11.05 -3.85 -12.93
N GLY A 102 -11.23 -3.12 -11.83
CA GLY A 102 -11.52 -3.69 -10.50
C GLY A 102 -10.37 -4.52 -9.90
N ILE A 103 -9.16 -4.44 -10.48
CA ILE A 103 -8.00 -5.22 -10.05
C ILE A 103 -7.59 -4.79 -8.65
N MET A 104 -7.39 -3.49 -8.42
CA MET A 104 -6.87 -2.98 -7.14
C MET A 104 -7.83 -3.30 -5.98
N SER A 105 -9.14 -3.20 -6.15
CA SER A 105 -10.09 -3.56 -5.09
C SER A 105 -9.94 -5.02 -4.65
N LYS A 106 -9.80 -5.96 -5.61
CA LYS A 106 -9.57 -7.37 -5.30
C LYS A 106 -8.21 -7.61 -4.61
N ILE A 107 -7.18 -6.89 -5.05
CA ILE A 107 -5.84 -6.94 -4.46
C ILE A 107 -5.89 -6.43 -3.01
N VAL A 108 -6.53 -5.28 -2.75
CA VAL A 108 -6.63 -4.68 -1.41
C VAL A 108 -7.40 -5.61 -0.47
N ILE A 109 -8.54 -6.18 -0.91
CA ILE A 109 -9.29 -7.15 -0.10
C ILE A 109 -8.39 -8.31 0.31
N ARG A 110 -7.75 -8.96 -0.65
CA ARG A 110 -6.90 -10.13 -0.39
C ARG A 110 -5.68 -9.82 0.46
N PHE A 111 -5.08 -8.64 0.23
CA PHE A 111 -3.91 -8.20 0.97
C PHE A 111 -4.24 -7.86 2.43
N THR A 112 -5.37 -7.19 2.69
CA THR A 112 -5.76 -6.84 4.06
C THR A 112 -6.10 -8.06 4.91
N GLU A 113 -6.76 -9.08 4.35
CA GLU A 113 -6.96 -10.37 5.03
C GLU A 113 -5.62 -10.97 5.47
N PHE A 114 -4.69 -11.13 4.54
CA PHE A 114 -3.34 -11.60 4.83
C PHE A 114 -2.62 -10.74 5.86
N ALA A 115 -2.73 -9.41 5.74
CA ALA A 115 -2.00 -8.47 6.59
C ALA A 115 -2.46 -8.52 8.05
N PHE A 116 -3.77 -8.59 8.29
CA PHE A 116 -4.33 -8.73 9.64
C PHE A 116 -3.79 -9.98 10.34
N GLU A 117 -3.73 -11.10 9.64
CA GLU A 117 -3.22 -12.36 10.20
C GLU A 117 -1.70 -12.32 10.39
N LYS A 118 -0.97 -11.98 9.30
CA LYS A 118 0.49 -12.07 9.25
C LYS A 118 1.18 -11.12 10.22
N PHE A 119 0.69 -9.89 10.35
CA PHE A 119 1.31 -8.84 11.16
C PHE A 119 0.57 -8.58 12.47
N ALA A 120 -0.41 -9.42 12.80
CA ALA A 120 -1.16 -9.32 14.05
C ALA A 120 -1.83 -7.94 14.25
N LEU A 121 -2.33 -7.33 13.18
CA LEU A 121 -2.88 -5.98 13.21
C LEU A 121 -4.33 -5.97 13.72
N ASN A 122 -4.69 -4.90 14.44
CA ASN A 122 -6.06 -4.57 14.79
C ASN A 122 -6.68 -3.59 13.80
N ARG A 123 -5.83 -2.79 13.13
CA ARG A 123 -6.27 -1.69 12.27
C ARG A 123 -5.31 -1.50 11.10
N ILE A 124 -5.89 -1.34 9.91
CA ILE A 124 -5.19 -0.87 8.72
C ILE A 124 -5.88 0.40 8.25
N PHE A 125 -5.11 1.46 7.98
CA PHE A 125 -5.65 2.71 7.48
C PHE A 125 -4.92 3.16 6.21
N ALA A 126 -5.53 4.08 5.47
CA ALA A 126 -4.98 4.71 4.28
C ALA A 126 -5.43 6.16 4.20
N GLU A 127 -4.58 7.04 3.66
CA GLU A 127 -4.79 8.47 3.58
C GLU A 127 -4.73 8.97 2.13
N PRO A 128 -5.72 8.63 1.27
CA PRO A 128 -5.76 9.16 -0.08
C PRO A 128 -6.04 10.66 -0.08
N TYR A 129 -5.45 11.40 -1.04
CA TYR A 129 -5.88 12.77 -1.32
C TYR A 129 -7.37 12.79 -1.67
N THR A 130 -8.10 13.80 -1.22
CA THR A 130 -9.56 13.91 -1.44
C THR A 130 -9.93 13.92 -2.92
N GLU A 131 -9.04 14.40 -3.78
CA GLU A 131 -9.20 14.42 -5.24
C GLU A 131 -8.98 13.03 -5.89
N ASN A 132 -8.37 12.08 -5.18
CA ASN A 132 -8.10 10.72 -5.69
C ASN A 132 -9.33 9.81 -5.54
N THR A 133 -10.40 10.13 -6.25
CA THR A 133 -11.67 9.39 -6.20
C THR A 133 -11.52 7.91 -6.58
N ALA A 134 -10.51 7.57 -7.39
CA ALA A 134 -10.21 6.19 -7.75
C ALA A 134 -9.75 5.37 -6.54
N SER A 135 -8.83 5.93 -5.72
CA SER A 135 -8.38 5.30 -4.48
C SER A 135 -9.51 5.20 -3.45
N VAL A 136 -10.32 6.25 -3.31
CA VAL A 136 -11.51 6.23 -2.44
C VAL A 136 -12.42 5.04 -2.77
N ARG A 137 -12.81 4.89 -4.05
CA ARG A 137 -13.65 3.76 -4.49
C ARG A 137 -13.01 2.38 -4.25
N VAL A 138 -11.69 2.29 -4.33
CA VAL A 138 -10.98 1.03 -4.03
C VAL A 138 -11.09 0.69 -2.55
N LEU A 139 -10.88 1.66 -1.66
CA LEU A 139 -10.95 1.50 -0.22
C LEU A 139 -12.38 1.14 0.23
N GLU A 140 -13.39 1.87 -0.23
CA GLU A 140 -14.80 1.58 0.07
C GLU A 140 -15.19 0.15 -0.36
N LYS A 141 -14.83 -0.27 -1.58
CA LYS A 141 -15.08 -1.63 -2.07
C LYS A 141 -14.33 -2.71 -1.28
N ALA A 142 -13.23 -2.35 -0.65
CA ALA A 142 -12.47 -3.25 0.21
C ALA A 142 -12.95 -3.25 1.69
N GLY A 143 -14.03 -2.50 1.98
CA GLY A 143 -14.64 -2.46 3.31
C GLY A 143 -13.93 -1.54 4.30
N PHE A 144 -13.18 -0.56 3.79
CA PHE A 144 -12.69 0.55 4.61
C PHE A 144 -13.79 1.58 4.83
N VAL A 145 -13.84 2.16 6.01
CA VAL A 145 -14.79 3.19 6.41
C VAL A 145 -14.08 4.53 6.52
N LEU A 146 -14.72 5.59 6.04
CA LEU A 146 -14.24 6.96 6.21
C LEU A 146 -14.38 7.37 7.68
N GLU A 147 -13.28 7.76 8.32
CA GLU A 147 -13.28 8.22 9.71
C GLU A 147 -13.16 9.75 9.83
N GLY A 148 -12.63 10.41 8.80
CA GLY A 148 -12.49 11.86 8.82
C GLY A 148 -11.79 12.44 7.60
N THR A 149 -11.70 13.77 7.60
CA THR A 149 -10.94 14.54 6.62
C THR A 149 -9.82 15.29 7.34
N LEU A 150 -8.61 15.04 6.91
CA LEU A 150 -7.39 15.69 7.39
C LEU A 150 -7.19 16.95 6.54
N LYS A 151 -7.51 18.12 7.09
CA LYS A 151 -7.41 19.40 6.40
C LYS A 151 -5.96 19.85 6.25
N ALA A 152 -5.58 20.31 5.05
CA ALA A 152 -4.25 20.83 4.73
C ALA A 152 -3.10 19.88 5.14
N SER A 153 -3.34 18.56 5.11
CA SER A 153 -2.43 17.55 5.64
C SER A 153 -1.37 17.08 4.64
N GLY A 154 -1.53 17.40 3.37
CA GLY A 154 -0.59 17.05 2.31
C GLY A 154 -0.11 18.29 1.54
N PHE A 155 1.11 18.19 0.99
CA PHE A 155 1.62 19.15 0.01
C PHE A 155 2.18 18.38 -1.17
N LYS A 156 1.63 18.62 -2.38
CA LYS A 156 2.06 17.93 -3.58
C LYS A 156 2.00 18.85 -4.79
N ASN A 157 3.06 18.85 -5.58
CA ASN A 157 3.11 19.63 -6.84
C ASN A 157 2.72 21.11 -6.66
N GLY A 158 3.23 21.76 -5.61
CA GLY A 158 2.96 23.17 -5.31
C GLY A 158 1.59 23.46 -4.69
N LYS A 159 0.80 22.45 -4.34
CA LYS A 159 -0.54 22.61 -3.77
C LYS A 159 -0.64 21.98 -2.39
N VAL A 160 -1.34 22.67 -1.50
CA VAL A 160 -1.81 22.10 -0.24
C VAL A 160 -3.05 21.27 -0.53
N LEU A 161 -3.08 20.04 -0.02
CA LEU A 161 -4.14 19.06 -0.28
C LEU A 161 -4.74 18.56 1.04
N ASP A 162 -6.04 18.31 1.00
CA ASP A 162 -6.73 17.56 2.05
C ASP A 162 -6.59 16.05 1.78
N GLN A 163 -6.62 15.25 2.84
CA GLN A 163 -6.64 13.80 2.76
C GLN A 163 -7.88 13.25 3.48
N PHE A 164 -8.42 12.16 2.98
CA PHE A 164 -9.36 11.37 3.76
C PHE A 164 -8.59 10.37 4.64
N LEU A 165 -9.11 10.10 5.83
CA LEU A 165 -8.67 8.98 6.65
C LEU A 165 -9.68 7.84 6.50
N TYR A 166 -9.27 6.80 5.80
CA TYR A 166 -10.03 5.56 5.67
C TYR A 166 -9.40 4.48 6.52
N ALA A 167 -10.22 3.70 7.25
CA ALA A 167 -9.70 2.60 8.06
C ALA A 167 -10.56 1.34 7.96
N LYS A 168 -9.90 0.21 8.21
CA LYS A 168 -10.52 -1.10 8.36
C LYS A 168 -10.01 -1.73 9.64
N ILE A 169 -10.94 -2.22 10.45
CA ILE A 169 -10.65 -2.90 11.72
C ILE A 169 -10.65 -4.41 11.48
N GLY A 170 -9.72 -5.12 12.09
CA GLY A 170 -9.66 -6.58 12.05
C GLY A 170 -10.87 -7.22 12.74
N HIS A 171 -11.26 -8.41 12.31
CA HIS A 171 -12.39 -9.13 12.89
C HIS A 171 -12.19 -9.50 14.36
N GLU A 172 -10.96 -9.81 14.75
CA GLU A 172 -10.57 -10.08 16.13
C GLU A 172 -9.60 -9.00 16.61
N ILE A 173 -10.04 -8.21 17.57
CA ILE A 173 -9.16 -7.24 18.22
C ILE A 173 -8.23 -8.01 19.15
N ARG A 174 -6.94 -8.02 18.83
CA ARG A 174 -5.92 -8.61 19.70
C ARG A 174 -5.84 -7.80 20.99
N LYS A 175 -6.14 -8.46 22.11
CA LYS A 175 -5.91 -7.88 23.42
C LYS A 175 -4.41 -7.96 23.72
N PRO A 176 -3.80 -6.92 24.33
CA PRO A 176 -2.44 -7.05 24.82
C PRO A 176 -2.38 -8.22 25.81
N TYR A 177 -1.24 -8.91 25.85
CA TYR A 177 -0.92 -9.85 26.94
C TYR A 177 -1.29 -9.18 28.27
N ALA A 178 -2.07 -9.88 29.08
CA ALA A 178 -2.33 -9.42 30.43
C ALA A 178 -0.98 -9.13 31.11
N ALA A 179 -0.88 -7.97 31.76
CA ALA A 179 0.34 -7.43 32.37
C ALA A 179 0.92 -8.28 33.53
N SER A 180 0.68 -9.58 33.57
CA SER A 180 1.12 -10.52 34.62
C SER A 180 2.50 -11.13 34.40
N GLN A 181 3.31 -10.64 33.43
CA GLN A 181 4.67 -11.13 33.17
C GLN A 181 5.72 -10.01 33.03
N ILE A 182 5.49 -8.87 33.63
CA ILE A 182 6.55 -7.89 33.90
C ILE A 182 6.84 -7.95 35.40
N VAL A 183 7.72 -8.89 35.76
CA VAL A 183 8.45 -8.88 37.03
C VAL A 183 9.93 -8.84 36.67
#